data_330d3ca1ad7d96c4d4185734751388dd
#
_entry.id   330d3ca1ad7d96c4d4185734751388dd
#
_cell.length_a   1.000
_cell.length_b   1.000
_cell.length_c   1.000
_cell.angle_alpha   90.00
_cell.angle_beta   90.00
_cell.angle_gamma   90.00
#
_symmetry.space_group_name_H-M   'P 1'
#
loop_
_entity.id
_entity.type
_entity.pdbx_description
1 polymer ?
#
loop_
_entity_poly.entity_id
_entity_poly.type
_entity_poly.pdbx_seq_one_letter_code
_entity_poly.pdbx_strand_id
1 'polypeptide(L)'
;MAIKAGVSPATVSRSFNHPNKVLKSTQKRIEKAILQTGYIRNRAAQAIQGKRSGTVGLIVPTLDNAIFSNLIQAFSVEIRQHGFTMLVATNGYDLDDEYTLLRSLLEHRVEGVALIGHDHSKETYNLLNIRNVPVVSMWNYKEDSLISCVGGENKEAGIEIAKHISSLGHTKIAMAFPNVEDNDRARDRKIGVVEYLNSQGITIPEYWDIKTEYSVSDARYCAEELFNKYPHPTAIIAGNDVIARGIIYAAQSYGMNVPKDISITGIGDFSSSESSFPSITTIRMRPNKVGKKAASVLIDRINGDREAEPTRIKVSVEIKSRESTMTLKN
;
A
#
# COMPACT_ATOMS: atom_id res chain seq x y z
N MET A 1 3.98 35.01 23.51
CA MET A 1 3.05 34.07 24.09
C MET A 1 3.34 33.83 25.59
N ALA A 2 4.56 33.44 26.04
CA ALA A 2 4.90 33.23 27.45
C ALA A 2 4.51 34.39 28.37
N ILE A 3 4.86 35.64 28.01
CA ILE A 3 4.47 36.89 28.74
C ILE A 3 2.94 36.95 28.88
N LYS A 4 2.19 36.69 27.81
CA LYS A 4 0.73 36.74 27.82
C LYS A 4 0.08 35.65 28.70
N ALA A 5 0.74 34.51 28.86
CA ALA A 5 0.35 33.45 29.78
C ALA A 5 0.82 33.71 31.24
N GLY A 6 1.64 34.72 31.47
CA GLY A 6 2.23 35.02 32.77
C GLY A 6 3.13 33.91 33.30
N VAL A 7 3.94 33.29 32.41
CA VAL A 7 4.86 32.20 32.74
C VAL A 7 6.19 32.34 32.00
N SER A 8 7.24 31.65 32.45
CA SER A 8 8.52 31.60 31.75
C SER A 8 8.45 30.80 30.46
N PRO A 9 9.32 31.03 29.46
CA PRO A 9 9.44 30.17 28.28
C PRO A 9 9.73 28.71 28.62
N ALA A 10 10.50 28.47 29.72
CA ALA A 10 10.75 27.13 30.21
C ALA A 10 9.49 26.42 30.70
N THR A 11 8.57 27.13 31.35
CA THR A 11 7.27 26.59 31.79
C THR A 11 6.39 26.28 30.59
N VAL A 12 6.40 27.11 29.55
CA VAL A 12 5.70 26.83 28.28
C VAL A 12 6.26 25.57 27.64
N SER A 13 7.58 25.45 27.51
CA SER A 13 8.22 24.24 26.97
C SER A 13 7.88 22.99 27.78
N ARG A 14 7.86 23.10 29.11
CA ARG A 14 7.48 22.01 30.02
C ARG A 14 6.01 21.61 29.87
N SER A 15 5.11 22.56 29.67
CA SER A 15 3.69 22.30 29.44
C SER A 15 3.45 21.45 28.18
N PHE A 16 4.24 21.63 27.13
CA PHE A 16 4.18 20.81 25.91
C PHE A 16 4.84 19.45 26.04
N ASN A 17 5.98 19.35 26.74
CA ASN A 17 6.79 18.13 26.77
C ASN A 17 6.42 17.20 27.94
N HIS A 18 5.96 17.79 29.06
CA HIS A 18 5.64 17.09 30.30
C HIS A 18 4.39 17.71 30.93
N PRO A 19 3.20 17.62 30.27
CA PRO A 19 2.00 18.29 30.76
C PRO A 19 1.66 17.90 32.21
N ASN A 20 1.90 16.64 32.57
CA ASN A 20 1.64 16.16 33.94
C ASN A 20 2.53 16.83 35.03
N LYS A 21 3.61 17.53 34.63
CA LYS A 21 4.49 18.29 35.54
C LYS A 21 4.14 19.78 35.62
N VAL A 22 3.00 20.19 35.06
CA VAL A 22 2.53 21.57 35.09
C VAL A 22 1.09 21.61 35.65
N LEU A 23 0.86 22.50 36.58
CA LEU A 23 -0.48 22.65 37.21
C LEU A 23 -1.57 22.89 36.16
N LYS A 24 -2.71 22.28 36.33
CA LYS A 24 -3.88 22.40 35.40
C LYS A 24 -4.31 23.87 35.18
N SER A 25 -4.23 24.71 36.21
CA SER A 25 -4.49 26.14 36.11
C SER A 25 -3.50 26.87 35.20
N THR A 26 -2.23 26.51 35.27
CA THR A 26 -1.16 27.05 34.41
C THR A 26 -1.31 26.56 32.97
N GLN A 27 -1.68 25.29 32.76
CA GLN A 27 -2.00 24.75 31.42
C GLN A 27 -3.12 25.54 30.75
N LYS A 28 -4.25 25.78 31.45
CA LYS A 28 -5.36 26.59 30.93
C LYS A 28 -4.93 28.01 30.54
N ARG A 29 -4.05 28.65 31.32
CA ARG A 29 -3.52 29.98 30.97
C ARG A 29 -2.68 29.94 29.71
N ILE A 30 -1.84 28.91 29.57
CA ILE A 30 -1.01 28.71 28.38
C ILE A 30 -1.88 28.44 27.15
N GLU A 31 -2.90 27.56 27.24
CA GLU A 31 -3.85 27.27 26.16
C GLU A 31 -4.59 28.55 25.73
N LYS A 32 -5.09 29.34 26.66
CA LYS A 32 -5.73 30.64 26.37
C LYS A 32 -4.79 31.60 25.66
N ALA A 33 -3.53 31.67 26.10
CA ALA A 33 -2.52 32.54 25.45
C ALA A 33 -2.14 32.03 24.06
N ILE A 34 -2.09 30.70 23.82
CA ILE A 34 -1.88 30.11 22.50
C ILE A 34 -3.00 30.52 21.55
N LEU A 35 -4.26 30.35 21.95
CA LEU A 35 -5.43 30.73 21.13
C LEU A 35 -5.42 32.23 20.80
N GLN A 36 -5.06 33.08 21.77
CA GLN A 36 -5.06 34.53 21.58
C GLN A 36 -3.89 35.08 20.76
N THR A 37 -2.77 34.35 20.69
CA THR A 37 -1.55 34.80 20.00
C THR A 37 -1.29 34.10 18.68
N GLY A 38 -2.08 33.02 18.36
CA GLY A 38 -1.82 32.15 17.22
C GLY A 38 -0.45 31.45 17.33
N TYR A 39 0.08 31.28 18.55
CA TYR A 39 1.41 30.70 18.73
C TYR A 39 1.46 29.27 18.24
N ILE A 40 2.32 29.02 17.27
CA ILE A 40 2.65 27.67 16.77
C ILE A 40 4.04 27.30 17.29
N ARG A 41 4.14 26.13 17.91
CA ARG A 41 5.41 25.59 18.39
C ARG A 41 6.32 25.28 17.21
N ASN A 42 7.53 25.85 17.20
CA ASN A 42 8.52 25.51 16.20
C ASN A 42 9.20 24.17 16.53
N ARG A 43 8.70 23.08 15.95
CA ARG A 43 9.27 21.74 16.12
C ARG A 43 10.66 21.61 15.48
N ALA A 44 10.92 22.32 14.36
CA ALA A 44 12.22 22.31 13.70
C ALA A 44 13.32 22.89 14.61
N ALA A 45 13.04 23.99 15.33
CA ALA A 45 13.98 24.55 16.32
C ALA A 45 14.26 23.59 17.48
N GLN A 46 13.34 22.72 17.82
CA GLN A 46 13.53 21.72 18.87
C GLN A 46 14.35 20.52 18.38
N ALA A 47 14.16 20.11 17.13
CA ALA A 47 14.98 19.08 16.51
C ALA A 47 16.46 19.48 16.38
N ILE A 48 16.77 20.79 16.24
CA ILE A 48 18.15 21.32 16.30
C ILE A 48 18.77 21.12 17.71
N GLN A 49 17.94 21.14 18.75
CA GLN A 49 18.37 20.94 20.15
C GLN A 49 18.41 19.44 20.55
N GLY A 50 18.45 18.51 19.59
CA GLY A 50 18.46 17.06 19.85
C GLY A 50 17.11 16.47 20.29
N LYS A 51 16.01 17.23 20.16
CA LYS A 51 14.65 16.74 20.47
C LYS A 51 13.99 16.14 19.21
N ARG A 52 13.07 15.22 19.44
CA ARG A 52 12.32 14.54 18.38
C ARG A 52 11.48 15.50 17.52
N SER A 53 11.44 15.26 16.22
CA SER A 53 10.59 16.02 15.29
C SER A 53 9.11 15.65 15.43
N GLY A 54 8.82 14.43 15.86
CA GLY A 54 7.47 13.86 15.90
C GLY A 54 6.88 13.66 14.50
N THR A 55 7.75 13.43 13.50
CA THR A 55 7.32 13.27 12.10
C THR A 55 7.86 11.97 11.52
N VAL A 56 7.05 11.24 10.76
CA VAL A 56 7.45 10.09 9.97
C VAL A 56 7.19 10.33 8.50
N GLY A 57 8.01 9.74 7.63
CA GLY A 57 7.84 9.77 6.18
C GLY A 57 7.08 8.55 5.69
N LEU A 58 6.32 8.73 4.63
CA LEU A 58 5.70 7.65 3.89
C LEU A 58 5.87 7.91 2.39
N ILE A 59 6.48 6.97 1.67
CA ILE A 59 6.57 7.01 0.21
C ILE A 59 5.65 5.91 -0.33
N VAL A 60 4.75 6.30 -1.24
CA VAL A 60 3.83 5.39 -1.92
C VAL A 60 3.91 5.60 -3.43
N PRO A 61 3.60 4.59 -4.25
CA PRO A 61 3.64 4.77 -5.70
C PRO A 61 2.65 5.83 -6.20
N THR A 62 1.45 5.87 -5.64
CA THR A 62 0.38 6.81 -6.05
C THR A 62 -0.66 6.98 -4.95
N LEU A 63 -1.36 8.11 -4.96
CA LEU A 63 -2.54 8.36 -4.12
C LEU A 63 -3.86 8.02 -4.84
N ASP A 64 -3.84 7.86 -6.16
CA ASP A 64 -5.04 7.64 -6.97
C ASP A 64 -5.64 6.23 -6.80
N ASN A 65 -4.84 5.28 -6.32
CA ASN A 65 -5.32 3.94 -6.10
C ASN A 65 -5.96 3.81 -4.71
N ALA A 66 -7.25 3.47 -4.67
CA ALA A 66 -8.04 3.33 -3.44
C ALA A 66 -7.41 2.39 -2.38
N ILE A 67 -6.60 1.42 -2.80
CA ILE A 67 -5.93 0.49 -1.89
C ILE A 67 -4.87 1.18 -1.04
N PHE A 68 -4.12 2.11 -1.64
CA PHE A 68 -3.15 2.92 -0.90
C PHE A 68 -3.85 3.93 0.00
N SER A 69 -4.96 4.51 -0.43
CA SER A 69 -5.74 5.44 0.40
C SER A 69 -6.19 4.80 1.72
N ASN A 70 -6.70 3.57 1.69
CA ASN A 70 -7.11 2.85 2.89
C ASN A 70 -5.92 2.49 3.81
N LEU A 71 -4.80 2.09 3.21
CA LEU A 71 -3.56 1.80 3.93
C LEU A 71 -3.00 3.06 4.60
N ILE A 72 -2.90 4.17 3.86
CA ILE A 72 -2.42 5.47 4.33
C ILE A 72 -3.29 5.97 5.48
N GLN A 73 -4.61 5.88 5.33
CA GLN A 73 -5.55 6.30 6.37
C GLN A 73 -5.34 5.50 7.66
N ALA A 74 -5.25 4.17 7.58
CA ALA A 74 -5.04 3.33 8.75
C ALA A 74 -3.68 3.59 9.42
N PHE A 75 -2.62 3.75 8.63
CA PHE A 75 -1.29 4.11 9.10
C PHE A 75 -1.30 5.49 9.79
N SER A 76 -1.91 6.50 9.17
CA SER A 76 -2.02 7.86 9.70
C SER A 76 -2.77 7.91 11.05
N VAL A 77 -3.87 7.16 11.17
CA VAL A 77 -4.63 7.09 12.43
C VAL A 77 -3.76 6.52 13.54
N GLU A 78 -3.05 5.43 13.27
CA GLU A 78 -2.23 4.75 14.29
C GLU A 78 -1.05 5.62 14.74
N ILE A 79 -0.25 6.20 13.82
CA ILE A 79 0.90 7.03 14.21
C ILE A 79 0.47 8.28 15.00
N ARG A 80 -0.71 8.84 14.68
CA ARG A 80 -1.25 10.02 15.39
C ARG A 80 -1.57 9.71 16.85
N GLN A 81 -2.04 8.50 17.17
CA GLN A 81 -2.27 8.07 18.55
C GLN A 81 -0.97 8.08 19.37
N HIS A 82 0.17 7.89 18.71
CA HIS A 82 1.51 7.95 19.32
C HIS A 82 2.19 9.34 19.21
N GLY A 83 1.43 10.36 18.79
CA GLY A 83 1.90 11.76 18.74
C GLY A 83 2.73 12.14 17.51
N PHE A 84 2.77 11.26 16.48
CA PHE A 84 3.46 11.55 15.22
C PHE A 84 2.56 12.21 14.18
N THR A 85 3.17 12.99 13.30
CA THR A 85 2.59 13.52 12.07
C THR A 85 3.24 12.82 10.88
N MET A 86 2.52 12.62 9.78
CA MET A 86 3.01 11.98 8.58
C MET A 86 3.26 12.99 7.47
N LEU A 87 4.41 12.86 6.79
CA LEU A 87 4.68 13.44 5.47
C LEU A 87 4.53 12.34 4.43
N VAL A 88 3.74 12.58 3.39
CA VAL A 88 3.51 11.63 2.30
C VAL A 88 4.13 12.17 1.02
N ALA A 89 4.82 11.30 0.30
CA ALA A 89 5.35 11.58 -1.04
C ALA A 89 4.95 10.43 -1.99
N THR A 90 4.90 10.72 -3.29
CA THR A 90 4.59 9.74 -4.33
C THR A 90 5.72 9.66 -5.35
N ASN A 91 6.19 8.45 -5.65
CA ASN A 91 7.31 8.21 -6.57
C ASN A 91 6.87 7.69 -7.96
N GLY A 92 5.59 7.55 -8.25
CA GLY A 92 5.09 7.12 -9.56
C GLY A 92 5.60 5.75 -10.04
N TYR A 93 6.01 4.84 -9.14
CA TYR A 93 6.73 3.58 -9.42
C TYR A 93 8.17 3.79 -9.96
N ASP A 94 8.75 4.98 -9.82
CA ASP A 94 10.12 5.28 -10.20
C ASP A 94 11.04 5.15 -8.96
N LEU A 95 12.06 4.29 -9.04
CA LEU A 95 12.98 4.04 -7.93
C LEU A 95 14.02 5.15 -7.76
N ASP A 96 14.36 5.88 -8.82
CA ASP A 96 15.28 7.03 -8.76
C ASP A 96 14.59 8.21 -8.09
N ASP A 97 13.31 8.43 -8.39
CA ASP A 97 12.50 9.44 -7.70
C ASP A 97 12.29 9.06 -6.23
N GLU A 98 12.08 7.76 -5.91
CA GLU A 98 12.00 7.28 -4.52
C GLU A 98 13.22 7.69 -3.69
N TYR A 99 14.43 7.51 -4.23
CA TYR A 99 15.66 7.92 -3.56
C TYR A 99 15.72 9.42 -3.30
N THR A 100 15.31 10.23 -4.27
CA THR A 100 15.26 11.70 -4.17
C THR A 100 14.26 12.14 -3.09
N LEU A 101 13.09 11.53 -3.06
CA LEU A 101 12.05 11.77 -2.05
C LEU A 101 12.49 11.34 -0.66
N LEU A 102 13.15 10.18 -0.54
CA LEU A 102 13.72 9.73 0.74
C LEU A 102 14.70 10.75 1.30
N ARG A 103 15.62 11.27 0.48
CA ARG A 103 16.53 12.33 0.90
C ARG A 103 15.80 13.57 1.40
N SER A 104 14.81 14.03 0.66
CA SER A 104 13.97 15.18 1.04
C SER A 104 13.27 14.95 2.39
N LEU A 105 12.67 13.78 2.60
CA LEU A 105 12.07 13.44 3.88
C LEU A 105 13.07 13.46 5.04
N LEU A 106 14.29 12.97 4.81
CA LEU A 106 15.36 13.00 5.82
C LEU A 106 15.85 14.43 6.11
N GLU A 107 15.88 15.32 5.12
CA GLU A 107 16.13 16.77 5.29
C GLU A 107 15.05 17.41 6.18
N HIS A 108 13.79 16.98 6.06
CA HIS A 108 12.70 17.34 6.97
C HIS A 108 12.76 16.65 8.33
N ARG A 109 13.83 15.89 8.61
CA ARG A 109 14.11 15.23 9.90
C ARG A 109 13.03 14.25 10.33
N VAL A 110 12.49 13.48 9.41
CA VAL A 110 11.61 12.37 9.78
C VAL A 110 12.37 11.38 10.67
N GLU A 111 11.70 10.81 11.65
CA GLU A 111 12.30 9.88 12.63
C GLU A 111 12.28 8.43 12.15
N GLY A 112 11.50 8.15 11.13
CA GLY A 112 11.41 6.87 10.46
C GLY A 112 10.64 6.98 9.16
N VAL A 113 10.74 5.97 8.32
CA VAL A 113 10.15 5.95 6.98
C VAL A 113 9.39 4.64 6.76
N ALA A 114 8.22 4.75 6.13
CA ALA A 114 7.49 3.62 5.59
C ALA A 114 7.56 3.64 4.05
N LEU A 115 7.84 2.49 3.45
CA LEU A 115 7.97 2.27 2.02
C LEU A 115 6.99 1.20 1.55
N ILE A 116 6.75 1.09 0.25
CA ILE A 116 5.85 0.09 -0.33
C ILE A 116 6.64 -0.96 -1.11
N GLY A 117 6.55 -2.23 -0.67
CA GLY A 117 7.24 -3.35 -1.31
C GLY A 117 8.71 -3.46 -0.93
N HIS A 118 9.46 -4.24 -1.70
CA HIS A 118 10.88 -4.52 -1.46
C HIS A 118 11.78 -4.17 -2.65
N ASP A 119 11.20 -3.78 -3.79
CA ASP A 119 11.98 -3.24 -4.90
C ASP A 119 12.33 -1.78 -4.55
N HIS A 120 13.59 -1.58 -4.15
CA HIS A 120 14.18 -0.27 -3.87
C HIS A 120 15.59 -0.25 -4.47
N SER A 121 16.07 0.95 -4.86
CA SER A 121 17.42 1.09 -5.38
C SER A 121 18.47 0.75 -4.31
N LYS A 122 19.68 0.34 -4.77
CA LYS A 122 20.80 0.11 -3.84
C LYS A 122 21.13 1.37 -3.04
N GLU A 123 20.99 2.53 -3.66
CA GLU A 123 21.21 3.85 -3.08
C GLU A 123 20.21 4.12 -1.93
N THR A 124 18.94 3.76 -2.11
CA THR A 124 17.90 3.84 -1.08
C THR A 124 18.27 2.98 0.13
N TYR A 125 18.59 1.69 -0.07
CA TYR A 125 19.00 0.81 1.02
C TYR A 125 20.28 1.30 1.72
N ASN A 126 21.27 1.74 0.96
CA ASN A 126 22.51 2.28 1.51
C ASN A 126 22.26 3.52 2.37
N LEU A 127 21.42 4.45 1.90
CA LEU A 127 21.08 5.67 2.63
C LEU A 127 20.38 5.35 3.96
N LEU A 128 19.39 4.45 3.94
CA LEU A 128 18.68 4.00 5.14
C LEU A 128 19.65 3.37 6.16
N ASN A 129 20.56 2.53 5.69
CA ASN A 129 21.55 1.87 6.54
C ASN A 129 22.58 2.84 7.12
N ILE A 130 23.25 3.68 6.28
CA ILE A 130 24.27 4.65 6.73
C ILE A 130 23.68 5.65 7.74
N ARG A 131 22.42 6.04 7.55
CA ARG A 131 21.75 6.99 8.46
C ARG A 131 21.05 6.32 9.62
N ASN A 132 21.08 4.99 9.67
CA ASN A 132 20.40 4.15 10.67
C ASN A 132 18.93 4.61 10.86
N VAL A 133 18.20 4.73 9.73
CA VAL A 133 16.81 5.20 9.71
C VAL A 133 15.89 4.06 10.06
N PRO A 134 15.02 4.17 11.09
CA PRO A 134 13.94 3.23 11.31
C PRO A 134 13.06 3.11 10.06
N VAL A 135 12.93 1.91 9.50
CA VAL A 135 12.18 1.67 8.27
C VAL A 135 11.24 0.48 8.41
N VAL A 136 10.08 0.58 7.75
CA VAL A 136 9.15 -0.54 7.55
C VAL A 136 8.69 -0.58 6.10
N SER A 137 8.82 -1.76 5.48
CA SER A 137 8.17 -2.04 4.20
C SER A 137 6.72 -2.48 4.43
N MET A 138 5.83 -2.01 3.58
CA MET A 138 4.40 -2.36 3.63
C MET A 138 3.97 -3.08 2.37
N TRP A 139 2.85 -3.79 2.46
CA TRP A 139 2.12 -4.41 1.36
C TRP A 139 2.65 -5.77 0.91
N ASN A 140 3.95 -5.97 0.78
CA ASN A 140 4.53 -7.28 0.45
C ASN A 140 5.20 -7.89 1.69
N TYR A 141 4.81 -9.12 2.04
CA TYR A 141 5.50 -9.90 3.07
C TYR A 141 6.66 -10.67 2.43
N LYS A 142 7.80 -10.64 3.08
CA LYS A 142 8.98 -11.40 2.68
C LYS A 142 9.68 -11.93 3.94
N GLU A 143 9.83 -13.27 4.02
CA GLU A 143 10.38 -13.92 5.20
C GLU A 143 11.85 -13.58 5.45
N ASP A 144 12.62 -13.40 4.38
CA ASP A 144 14.05 -13.06 4.36
C ASP A 144 14.31 -11.55 4.23
N SER A 145 13.30 -10.70 4.44
CA SER A 145 13.46 -9.24 4.32
C SER A 145 14.55 -8.72 5.26
N LEU A 146 15.44 -7.87 4.72
CA LEU A 146 16.50 -7.19 5.49
C LEU A 146 15.97 -6.03 6.34
N ILE A 147 14.75 -5.56 6.09
CA ILE A 147 14.07 -4.51 6.83
C ILE A 147 12.76 -5.05 7.42
N SER A 148 12.25 -4.41 8.46
CA SER A 148 10.94 -4.78 8.99
C SER A 148 9.88 -4.69 7.90
N CYS A 149 8.96 -5.66 7.83
CA CYS A 149 7.91 -5.66 6.83
C CYS A 149 6.56 -6.14 7.36
N VAL A 150 5.50 -5.58 6.80
CA VAL A 150 4.12 -5.96 7.09
C VAL A 150 3.33 -6.04 5.80
N GLY A 151 2.85 -7.21 5.44
CA GLY A 151 2.10 -7.37 4.18
C GLY A 151 1.46 -8.73 4.00
N GLY A 152 0.68 -8.85 2.93
CA GLY A 152 0.25 -10.13 2.39
C GLY A 152 1.35 -10.75 1.52
N GLU A 153 1.36 -12.05 1.41
CA GLU A 153 2.23 -12.73 0.45
C GLU A 153 1.59 -12.63 -0.94
N ASN A 154 2.16 -11.77 -1.80
CA ASN A 154 1.57 -11.51 -3.12
C ASN A 154 1.63 -12.74 -4.04
N LYS A 155 2.65 -13.59 -3.90
CA LYS A 155 2.73 -14.86 -4.63
C LYS A 155 1.59 -15.80 -4.23
N GLU A 156 1.29 -15.92 -2.92
CA GLU A 156 0.14 -16.68 -2.41
C GLU A 156 -1.19 -16.14 -2.97
N ALA A 157 -1.34 -14.82 -3.05
CA ALA A 157 -2.53 -14.20 -3.65
C ALA A 157 -2.70 -14.58 -5.13
N GLY A 158 -1.61 -14.64 -5.89
CA GLY A 158 -1.60 -15.14 -7.28
C GLY A 158 -1.98 -16.62 -7.39
N ILE A 159 -1.45 -17.46 -6.51
CA ILE A 159 -1.79 -18.89 -6.44
C ILE A 159 -3.28 -19.08 -6.13
N GLU A 160 -3.80 -18.42 -5.10
CA GLU A 160 -5.18 -18.59 -4.65
C GLU A 160 -6.21 -18.13 -5.71
N ILE A 161 -5.95 -17.05 -6.44
CA ILE A 161 -6.86 -16.61 -7.51
C ILE A 161 -6.81 -17.56 -8.71
N ALA A 162 -5.64 -18.07 -9.08
CA ALA A 162 -5.47 -19.05 -10.15
C ALA A 162 -6.14 -20.38 -9.80
N LYS A 163 -6.00 -20.84 -8.56
CA LYS A 163 -6.65 -22.00 -8.01
C LYS A 163 -8.18 -21.88 -8.05
N HIS A 164 -8.70 -20.71 -7.68
CA HIS A 164 -10.14 -20.46 -7.76
C HIS A 164 -10.64 -20.61 -9.20
N ILE A 165 -10.02 -19.96 -10.17
CA ILE A 165 -10.43 -20.01 -11.58
C ILE A 165 -10.33 -21.42 -12.17
N SER A 166 -9.23 -22.13 -11.92
CA SER A 166 -9.06 -23.50 -12.40
C SER A 166 -10.07 -24.47 -11.76
N SER A 167 -10.42 -24.28 -10.48
CA SER A 167 -11.43 -25.09 -9.79
C SER A 167 -12.84 -24.92 -10.36
N LEU A 168 -13.12 -23.81 -11.06
CA LEU A 168 -14.34 -23.56 -11.80
C LEU A 168 -14.36 -24.23 -13.20
N GLY A 169 -13.31 -24.97 -13.57
CA GLY A 169 -13.19 -25.70 -14.82
C GLY A 169 -12.59 -24.89 -15.98
N HIS A 170 -12.13 -23.68 -15.75
CA HIS A 170 -11.51 -22.88 -16.81
C HIS A 170 -10.10 -23.36 -17.13
N THR A 171 -9.82 -23.60 -18.43
CA THR A 171 -8.50 -23.95 -18.96
C THR A 171 -8.00 -22.96 -20.02
N LYS A 172 -8.91 -22.19 -20.65
CA LYS A 172 -8.59 -21.11 -21.57
C LYS A 172 -8.55 -19.79 -20.78
N ILE A 173 -7.43 -19.51 -20.15
CA ILE A 173 -7.24 -18.41 -19.19
C ILE A 173 -6.27 -17.40 -19.76
N ALA A 174 -6.69 -16.13 -19.83
CA ALA A 174 -5.80 -14.99 -20.05
C ALA A 174 -5.44 -14.31 -18.71
N MET A 175 -4.39 -13.52 -18.73
CA MET A 175 -4.03 -12.66 -17.60
C MET A 175 -3.76 -11.23 -18.06
N ALA A 176 -4.03 -10.25 -17.19
CA ALA A 176 -3.80 -8.85 -17.45
C ALA A 176 -3.09 -8.21 -16.25
N PHE A 177 -1.82 -7.87 -16.40
CA PHE A 177 -0.97 -7.34 -15.35
C PHE A 177 -0.28 -6.04 -15.79
N PRO A 178 0.02 -5.13 -14.84
CA PRO A 178 0.84 -3.97 -15.14
C PRO A 178 2.29 -4.39 -15.43
N ASN A 179 3.13 -3.42 -15.81
CA ASN A 179 4.56 -3.65 -15.84
C ASN A 179 5.03 -4.18 -14.48
N VAL A 180 5.80 -5.26 -14.50
CA VAL A 180 6.31 -5.95 -13.30
C VAL A 180 7.75 -5.56 -12.95
N GLU A 181 8.42 -4.80 -13.80
CA GLU A 181 9.70 -4.18 -13.49
C GLU A 181 9.48 -3.17 -12.37
N ASP A 182 10.36 -3.13 -11.39
CA ASP A 182 10.29 -2.22 -10.23
C ASP A 182 8.98 -2.30 -9.39
N ASN A 183 8.23 -3.41 -9.56
CA ASN A 183 6.97 -3.66 -8.87
C ASN A 183 6.88 -5.11 -8.41
N ASP A 184 7.60 -5.42 -7.33
CA ASP A 184 7.66 -6.75 -6.71
C ASP A 184 6.28 -7.35 -6.46
N ARG A 185 5.31 -6.55 -6.07
CA ARG A 185 3.95 -6.98 -5.74
C ARG A 185 3.20 -7.53 -6.95
N ALA A 186 3.27 -6.82 -8.09
CA ALA A 186 2.66 -7.28 -9.33
C ALA A 186 3.42 -8.49 -9.89
N ARG A 187 4.75 -8.47 -9.83
CA ARG A 187 5.62 -9.58 -10.24
C ARG A 187 5.31 -10.86 -9.47
N ASP A 188 5.25 -10.77 -8.14
CA ASP A 188 4.99 -11.94 -7.28
C ASP A 188 3.59 -12.53 -7.54
N ARG A 189 2.56 -11.69 -7.72
CA ARG A 189 1.21 -12.14 -8.09
C ARG A 189 1.22 -12.89 -9.42
N LYS A 190 1.87 -12.29 -10.44
CA LYS A 190 1.98 -12.89 -11.78
C LYS A 190 2.72 -14.23 -11.72
N ILE A 191 3.84 -14.29 -10.99
CA ILE A 191 4.59 -15.53 -10.76
C ILE A 191 3.68 -16.60 -10.12
N GLY A 192 2.94 -16.24 -9.06
CA GLY A 192 2.02 -17.16 -8.40
C GLY A 192 0.94 -17.72 -9.32
N VAL A 193 0.35 -16.86 -10.17
CA VAL A 193 -0.62 -17.29 -11.19
C VAL A 193 0.00 -18.28 -12.17
N VAL A 194 1.14 -17.93 -12.77
CA VAL A 194 1.80 -18.73 -13.80
C VAL A 194 2.29 -20.07 -13.26
N GLU A 195 2.95 -20.08 -12.10
CA GLU A 195 3.45 -21.32 -11.49
C GLU A 195 2.30 -22.29 -11.15
N TYR A 196 1.21 -21.76 -10.57
CA TYR A 196 0.07 -22.61 -10.23
C TYR A 196 -0.60 -23.19 -11.50
N LEU A 197 -0.91 -22.37 -12.50
CA LEU A 197 -1.55 -22.84 -13.72
C LEU A 197 -0.67 -23.85 -14.47
N ASN A 198 0.64 -23.60 -14.57
CA ASN A 198 1.58 -24.55 -15.17
C ASN A 198 1.60 -25.89 -14.42
N SER A 199 1.49 -25.89 -13.09
CA SER A 199 1.41 -27.12 -12.29
C SER A 199 0.13 -27.93 -12.57
N GLN A 200 -0.91 -27.27 -13.09
CA GLN A 200 -2.17 -27.92 -13.52
C GLN A 200 -2.17 -28.26 -15.03
N GLY A 201 -1.04 -28.10 -15.73
CA GLY A 201 -0.94 -28.33 -17.17
C GLY A 201 -1.61 -27.25 -18.02
N ILE A 202 -1.91 -26.07 -17.44
CA ILE A 202 -2.53 -24.94 -18.13
C ILE A 202 -1.44 -23.92 -18.44
N THR A 203 -1.16 -23.74 -19.72
CA THR A 203 -0.18 -22.73 -20.19
C THR A 203 -0.92 -21.54 -20.78
N ILE A 204 -0.53 -20.33 -20.36
CA ILE A 204 -1.06 -19.08 -20.91
C ILE A 204 -0.25 -18.74 -22.16
N PRO A 205 -0.86 -18.68 -23.37
CA PRO A 205 -0.14 -18.26 -24.57
C PRO A 205 0.20 -16.78 -24.49
N GLU A 206 1.28 -16.38 -25.17
CA GLU A 206 1.80 -15.00 -25.11
C GLU A 206 0.76 -13.94 -25.47
N TYR A 207 -0.10 -14.22 -26.46
CA TYR A 207 -1.17 -13.30 -26.86
C TYR A 207 -2.31 -13.15 -25.84
N TRP A 208 -2.30 -13.94 -24.77
CA TRP A 208 -3.21 -13.83 -23.61
C TRP A 208 -2.49 -13.29 -22.35
N ASP A 209 -1.22 -12.94 -22.43
CA ASP A 209 -0.48 -12.20 -21.40
C ASP A 209 -0.54 -10.70 -21.68
N ILE A 210 -1.64 -10.07 -21.26
CA ILE A 210 -1.92 -8.67 -21.53
C ILE A 210 -1.10 -7.78 -20.59
N LYS A 211 -0.37 -6.82 -21.16
CA LYS A 211 0.26 -5.74 -20.41
C LYS A 211 -0.69 -4.53 -20.39
N THR A 212 -0.91 -3.96 -19.22
CA THR A 212 -1.82 -2.82 -19.02
C THR A 212 -1.34 -1.95 -17.87
N GLU A 213 -1.85 -0.73 -17.76
CA GLU A 213 -1.60 0.14 -16.62
C GLU A 213 -2.63 -0.09 -15.50
N TYR A 214 -2.39 0.47 -14.31
CA TYR A 214 -3.38 0.50 -13.22
C TYR A 214 -4.51 1.50 -13.51
N SER A 215 -5.09 1.41 -14.68
CA SER A 215 -6.11 2.31 -15.21
C SER A 215 -7.30 1.52 -15.78
N VAL A 216 -8.51 1.97 -15.47
CA VAL A 216 -9.74 1.38 -16.04
C VAL A 216 -9.78 1.56 -17.54
N SER A 217 -9.38 2.74 -18.04
CA SER A 217 -9.42 3.07 -19.48
C SER A 217 -8.39 2.27 -20.27
N ASP A 218 -7.18 2.14 -19.75
CA ASP A 218 -6.12 1.37 -20.40
C ASP A 218 -6.43 -0.13 -20.39
N ALA A 219 -6.87 -0.68 -19.27
CA ALA A 219 -7.27 -2.08 -19.16
C ALA A 219 -8.46 -2.41 -20.08
N ARG A 220 -9.40 -1.46 -20.25
CA ARG A 220 -10.48 -1.59 -21.21
C ARG A 220 -9.95 -1.64 -22.64
N TYR A 221 -9.10 -0.71 -23.03
CA TYR A 221 -8.49 -0.66 -24.35
C TYR A 221 -7.74 -1.94 -24.68
N CYS A 222 -6.86 -2.40 -23.79
CA CYS A 222 -6.09 -3.63 -23.98
C CYS A 222 -6.98 -4.89 -24.09
N ALA A 223 -8.08 -4.94 -23.35
CA ALA A 223 -9.03 -6.06 -23.44
C ALA A 223 -9.84 -6.01 -24.74
N GLU A 224 -10.23 -4.83 -25.23
CA GLU A 224 -10.87 -4.64 -26.54
C GLU A 224 -9.95 -5.10 -27.68
N GLU A 225 -8.65 -4.80 -27.61
CA GLU A 225 -7.64 -5.30 -28.55
C GLU A 225 -7.54 -6.84 -28.52
N LEU A 226 -7.57 -7.46 -27.32
CA LEU A 226 -7.60 -8.91 -27.18
C LEU A 226 -8.82 -9.51 -27.88
N PHE A 227 -10.02 -8.98 -27.60
CA PHE A 227 -11.27 -9.52 -28.12
C PHE A 227 -11.39 -9.37 -29.64
N ASN A 228 -10.76 -8.34 -30.22
CA ASN A 228 -10.73 -8.15 -31.66
C ASN A 228 -9.78 -9.09 -32.41
N LYS A 229 -8.64 -9.43 -31.81
CA LYS A 229 -7.53 -10.04 -32.54
C LYS A 229 -7.36 -11.53 -32.31
N TYR A 230 -7.85 -12.06 -31.18
CA TYR A 230 -7.51 -13.41 -30.73
C TYR A 230 -8.76 -14.20 -30.33
N PRO A 231 -8.67 -15.54 -30.29
CA PRO A 231 -9.73 -16.35 -29.69
C PRO A 231 -10.01 -15.91 -28.25
N HIS A 232 -11.29 -15.85 -27.90
CA HIS A 232 -11.66 -15.41 -26.56
C HIS A 232 -11.27 -16.45 -25.50
N PRO A 233 -10.63 -16.03 -24.39
CA PRO A 233 -10.46 -16.86 -23.22
C PRO A 233 -11.83 -17.05 -22.53
N THR A 234 -11.97 -18.09 -21.70
CA THR A 234 -13.15 -18.28 -20.86
C THR A 234 -13.02 -17.59 -19.50
N ALA A 235 -11.80 -17.20 -19.12
CA ALA A 235 -11.54 -16.43 -17.92
C ALA A 235 -10.35 -15.49 -18.11
N ILE A 236 -10.37 -14.34 -17.40
CA ILE A 236 -9.23 -13.41 -17.31
C ILE A 236 -8.89 -13.14 -15.85
N ILE A 237 -7.63 -13.35 -15.48
CA ILE A 237 -7.09 -13.02 -14.16
C ILE A 237 -6.43 -11.63 -14.26
N ALA A 238 -7.02 -10.63 -13.62
CA ALA A 238 -6.47 -9.28 -13.57
C ALA A 238 -5.56 -9.07 -12.34
N GLY A 239 -4.46 -8.37 -12.53
CA GLY A 239 -3.46 -8.08 -11.50
C GLY A 239 -4.01 -7.24 -10.33
N ASN A 240 -5.12 -6.51 -10.54
CA ASN A 240 -5.91 -5.90 -9.47
C ASN A 240 -7.38 -5.63 -9.92
N ASP A 241 -8.19 -5.11 -8.99
CA ASP A 241 -9.61 -4.85 -9.22
C ASP A 241 -9.88 -3.65 -10.15
N VAL A 242 -8.93 -2.72 -10.31
CA VAL A 242 -9.04 -1.60 -11.27
C VAL A 242 -8.96 -2.15 -12.70
N ILE A 243 -7.97 -3.00 -12.93
CA ILE A 243 -7.78 -3.70 -14.21
C ILE A 243 -9.00 -4.59 -14.50
N ALA A 244 -9.45 -5.37 -13.50
CA ALA A 244 -10.64 -6.23 -13.65
C ALA A 244 -11.88 -5.45 -14.11
N ARG A 245 -12.09 -4.25 -13.55
CA ARG A 245 -13.21 -3.37 -13.93
C ARG A 245 -13.10 -2.89 -15.37
N GLY A 246 -11.91 -2.49 -15.82
CA GLY A 246 -11.67 -2.11 -17.22
C GLY A 246 -12.01 -3.24 -18.17
N ILE A 247 -11.61 -4.48 -17.84
CA ILE A 247 -11.90 -5.68 -18.63
C ILE A 247 -13.41 -5.99 -18.63
N ILE A 248 -14.12 -5.83 -17.50
CA ILE A 248 -15.57 -5.99 -17.44
C ILE A 248 -16.26 -5.01 -18.39
N TYR A 249 -15.84 -3.76 -18.42
CA TYR A 249 -16.41 -2.75 -19.34
C TYR A 249 -16.11 -3.07 -20.81
N ALA A 250 -14.92 -3.59 -21.13
CA ALA A 250 -14.61 -4.09 -22.46
C ALA A 250 -15.54 -5.25 -22.85
N ALA A 251 -15.68 -6.26 -22.01
CA ALA A 251 -16.57 -7.40 -22.27
C ALA A 251 -18.01 -6.95 -22.52
N GLN A 252 -18.53 -6.05 -21.70
CA GLN A 252 -19.89 -5.50 -21.87
C GLN A 252 -20.05 -4.72 -23.18
N SER A 253 -19.03 -3.94 -23.61
CA SER A 253 -19.10 -3.22 -24.90
C SER A 253 -19.06 -4.16 -26.11
N TYR A 254 -18.55 -5.39 -25.95
CA TYR A 254 -18.59 -6.46 -26.95
C TYR A 254 -19.83 -7.35 -26.85
N GLY A 255 -20.82 -6.99 -26.02
CA GLY A 255 -22.04 -7.74 -25.81
C GLY A 255 -21.84 -9.05 -25.02
N MET A 256 -20.66 -9.26 -24.41
CA MET A 256 -20.39 -10.42 -23.58
C MET A 256 -20.92 -10.22 -22.16
N ASN A 257 -21.59 -11.23 -21.63
CA ASN A 257 -22.08 -11.26 -20.26
C ASN A 257 -20.99 -11.80 -19.32
N VAL A 258 -20.65 -11.01 -18.30
CA VAL A 258 -19.81 -11.45 -17.18
C VAL A 258 -20.75 -11.87 -16.05
N PRO A 259 -20.68 -13.12 -15.57
CA PRO A 259 -19.67 -14.16 -15.82
C PRO A 259 -20.05 -15.19 -16.90
N LYS A 260 -21.23 -15.08 -17.55
CA LYS A 260 -21.79 -16.16 -18.36
C LYS A 260 -20.92 -16.54 -19.57
N ASP A 261 -20.38 -15.53 -20.26
CA ASP A 261 -19.55 -15.72 -21.46
C ASP A 261 -18.06 -15.68 -21.12
N ILE A 262 -17.68 -14.95 -20.06
CA ILE A 262 -16.30 -14.82 -19.58
C ILE A 262 -16.26 -14.52 -18.07
N SER A 263 -15.47 -15.28 -17.33
CA SER A 263 -15.19 -15.04 -15.91
C SER A 263 -14.04 -14.05 -15.75
N ILE A 264 -14.16 -13.08 -14.82
CA ILE A 264 -13.14 -12.06 -14.60
C ILE A 264 -12.85 -11.95 -13.10
N THR A 265 -11.55 -11.94 -12.73
CA THR A 265 -11.13 -11.78 -11.34
C THR A 265 -10.19 -10.61 -11.16
N GLY A 266 -10.11 -10.10 -9.92
CA GLY A 266 -9.13 -9.12 -9.50
C GLY A 266 -8.31 -9.56 -8.29
N ILE A 267 -7.45 -8.67 -7.79
CA ILE A 267 -6.69 -8.81 -6.55
C ILE A 267 -6.67 -7.46 -5.82
N GLY A 268 -7.09 -7.44 -4.56
CA GLY A 268 -7.07 -6.22 -3.74
C GLY A 268 -8.27 -6.10 -2.81
N ASP A 269 -9.45 -6.44 -3.29
CA ASP A 269 -10.75 -6.25 -2.65
C ASP A 269 -10.99 -4.77 -2.32
N PHE A 270 -10.98 -3.93 -3.35
CA PHE A 270 -11.24 -2.50 -3.24
C PHE A 270 -12.70 -2.26 -2.84
N SER A 271 -12.97 -1.15 -2.16
CA SER A 271 -14.31 -0.82 -1.67
C SER A 271 -15.39 -0.83 -2.77
N SER A 272 -14.99 -0.51 -4.00
CA SER A 272 -15.88 -0.53 -5.16
C SER A 272 -16.09 -1.91 -5.81
N SER A 273 -15.31 -2.93 -5.41
CA SER A 273 -15.38 -4.27 -6.04
C SER A 273 -16.65 -5.02 -5.65
N GLU A 274 -17.13 -4.82 -4.42
CA GLU A 274 -18.37 -5.39 -3.94
C GLU A 274 -19.62 -4.72 -4.54
N SER A 275 -19.54 -3.41 -4.79
CA SER A 275 -20.65 -2.60 -5.37
C SER A 275 -20.61 -2.46 -6.89
N SER A 276 -19.66 -3.11 -7.57
CA SER A 276 -19.63 -3.22 -9.03
C SER A 276 -20.77 -4.10 -9.55
N PHE A 277 -21.11 -3.95 -10.82
CA PHE A 277 -22.06 -4.84 -11.51
C PHE A 277 -21.43 -5.42 -12.78
N PRO A 278 -21.13 -6.75 -12.78
CA PRO A 278 -21.18 -7.68 -11.64
C PRO A 278 -20.18 -7.32 -10.55
N SER A 279 -20.45 -7.74 -9.30
CA SER A 279 -19.51 -7.62 -8.20
C SER A 279 -18.28 -8.52 -8.45
N ILE A 280 -17.07 -7.97 -8.16
CA ILE A 280 -15.81 -8.57 -8.60
C ILE A 280 -15.32 -9.64 -7.60
N THR A 281 -15.11 -10.86 -8.10
CA THR A 281 -14.36 -11.91 -7.42
C THR A 281 -12.89 -11.50 -7.32
N THR A 282 -12.33 -11.51 -6.11
CA THR A 282 -11.00 -10.94 -5.85
C THR A 282 -10.32 -11.56 -4.64
N ILE A 283 -9.02 -11.31 -4.49
CA ILE A 283 -8.28 -11.63 -3.26
C ILE A 283 -8.26 -10.39 -2.36
N ARG A 284 -8.73 -10.55 -1.12
CA ARG A 284 -8.68 -9.51 -0.08
C ARG A 284 -7.29 -9.41 0.53
N MET A 285 -6.64 -8.26 0.37
CA MET A 285 -5.27 -7.95 0.86
C MET A 285 -5.22 -7.22 2.21
N ARG A 286 -6.37 -6.81 2.77
CA ARG A 286 -6.54 -6.19 4.11
C ARG A 286 -5.67 -4.93 4.36
N PRO A 287 -5.75 -3.88 3.51
CA PRO A 287 -4.90 -2.68 3.59
C PRO A 287 -4.95 -1.99 4.98
N ASN A 288 -6.12 -1.93 5.61
CA ASN A 288 -6.28 -1.34 6.94
C ASN A 288 -5.47 -2.07 8.02
N LYS A 289 -5.42 -3.43 7.95
CA LYS A 289 -4.65 -4.23 8.89
C LYS A 289 -3.14 -4.06 8.66
N VAL A 290 -2.73 -3.99 7.38
CA VAL A 290 -1.34 -3.72 7.01
C VAL A 290 -0.91 -2.36 7.52
N GLY A 291 -1.63 -1.29 7.19
CA GLY A 291 -1.30 0.08 7.59
C GLY A 291 -1.19 0.24 9.10
N LYS A 292 -2.17 -0.27 9.85
CA LYS A 292 -2.15 -0.21 11.31
C LYS A 292 -0.94 -0.94 11.91
N LYS A 293 -0.69 -2.20 11.50
CA LYS A 293 0.43 -2.99 12.02
C LYS A 293 1.79 -2.39 11.64
N ALA A 294 1.93 -1.88 10.42
CA ALA A 294 3.16 -1.24 9.95
C ALA A 294 3.47 0.04 10.75
N ALA A 295 2.45 0.84 11.07
CA ALA A 295 2.62 2.00 11.93
C ALA A 295 3.14 1.60 13.32
N SER A 296 2.55 0.58 13.95
CA SER A 296 3.02 0.06 15.25
C SER A 296 4.46 -0.41 15.17
N VAL A 297 4.82 -1.21 14.14
CA VAL A 297 6.19 -1.69 13.93
C VAL A 297 7.17 -0.52 13.77
N LEU A 298 6.82 0.49 12.96
CA LEU A 298 7.68 1.66 12.77
C LEU A 298 7.89 2.44 14.07
N ILE A 299 6.83 2.62 14.86
CA ILE A 299 6.89 3.31 16.15
C ILE A 299 7.79 2.54 17.13
N ASP A 300 7.64 1.22 17.18
CA ASP A 300 8.49 0.37 18.03
C ASP A 300 9.96 0.48 17.63
N ARG A 301 10.27 0.50 16.34
CA ARG A 301 11.64 0.72 15.81
C ARG A 301 12.17 2.12 16.13
N ILE A 302 11.34 3.15 16.10
CA ILE A 302 11.73 4.54 16.47
C ILE A 302 12.02 4.66 17.96
N ASN A 303 11.27 3.93 18.80
CA ASN A 303 11.37 4.02 20.27
C ASN A 303 12.32 3.00 20.89
N GLY A 304 12.61 1.92 20.18
CA GLY A 304 13.36 0.77 20.66
C GLY A 304 14.82 0.73 20.19
N ASP A 305 15.36 -0.47 20.24
CA ASP A 305 16.71 -0.75 19.74
C ASP A 305 16.70 -0.80 18.19
N ARG A 306 17.50 0.06 17.59
CA ARG A 306 17.64 0.15 16.13
C ARG A 306 18.43 -1.02 15.53
N GLU A 307 19.26 -1.67 16.34
CA GLU A 307 20.03 -2.86 15.96
C GLU A 307 19.23 -4.17 16.13
N ALA A 308 18.01 -4.10 16.68
CA ALA A 308 17.17 -5.28 16.83
C ALA A 308 16.81 -5.90 15.46
N GLU A 309 16.63 -7.21 15.43
CA GLU A 309 16.22 -7.95 14.25
C GLU A 309 14.95 -7.36 13.60
N PRO A 310 14.84 -7.39 12.26
CA PRO A 310 13.66 -6.92 11.57
C PRO A 310 12.38 -7.66 11.98
N THR A 311 11.32 -6.92 12.26
CA THR A 311 10.00 -7.48 12.55
C THR A 311 9.27 -7.76 11.24
N ARG A 312 8.87 -9.02 10.99
CA ARG A 312 8.20 -9.46 9.78
C ARG A 312 6.80 -9.98 10.11
N ILE A 313 5.76 -9.33 9.61
CA ILE A 313 4.36 -9.69 9.94
C ILE A 313 3.61 -10.06 8.66
N LYS A 314 3.30 -11.35 8.52
CA LYS A 314 2.41 -11.84 7.47
C LYS A 314 0.95 -11.48 7.80
N VAL A 315 0.25 -10.89 6.86
CA VAL A 315 -1.19 -10.64 6.90
C VAL A 315 -1.86 -11.61 5.92
N SER A 316 -2.74 -12.46 6.42
CA SER A 316 -3.42 -13.46 5.60
C SER A 316 -4.23 -12.84 4.46
N VAL A 317 -4.12 -13.43 3.29
CA VAL A 317 -4.97 -13.15 2.14
C VAL A 317 -6.23 -14.03 2.17
N GLU A 318 -7.28 -13.67 1.43
CA GLU A 318 -8.56 -14.39 1.45
C GLU A 318 -9.28 -14.18 0.12
N ILE A 319 -9.73 -15.28 -0.51
CA ILE A 319 -10.60 -15.20 -1.70
C ILE A 319 -11.98 -14.65 -1.32
N LYS A 320 -12.47 -13.72 -2.11
CA LYS A 320 -13.85 -13.21 -2.09
C LYS A 320 -14.52 -13.58 -3.40
N SER A 321 -15.18 -14.75 -3.42
CA SER A 321 -15.98 -15.16 -4.55
C SER A 321 -17.25 -14.32 -4.63
N ARG A 322 -17.51 -13.75 -5.82
CA ARG A 322 -18.64 -12.88 -6.12
C ARG A 322 -19.22 -13.22 -7.51
N GLU A 323 -19.95 -12.26 -8.10
CA GLU A 323 -20.74 -12.48 -9.32
C GLU A 323 -19.91 -12.54 -10.61
N SER A 324 -18.68 -12.01 -10.63
CA SER A 324 -17.86 -11.92 -11.86
C SER A 324 -17.23 -13.24 -12.30
N THR A 325 -17.46 -14.34 -11.58
CA THR A 325 -16.98 -15.68 -11.93
C THR A 325 -18.07 -16.73 -11.79
N MET A 326 -18.03 -17.77 -12.63
CA MET A 326 -18.94 -18.92 -12.55
C MET A 326 -18.23 -20.20 -13.00
N THR A 327 -18.78 -21.34 -12.62
CA THR A 327 -18.35 -22.65 -13.15
C THR A 327 -18.58 -22.72 -14.66
N LEU A 328 -17.54 -23.13 -15.39
CA LEU A 328 -17.64 -23.35 -16.83
C LEU A 328 -18.61 -24.52 -17.07
N LYS A 329 -19.69 -24.26 -17.80
CA LYS A 329 -20.61 -25.32 -18.24
C LYS A 329 -19.99 -26.00 -19.46
N ASN A 330 -19.81 -27.33 -19.36
CA ASN A 330 -19.42 -28.20 -20.48
C ASN A 330 -20.42 -28.12 -21.64
#